data_5db1d6361837795c7e5ff8e4d2039a9b
#
_entry.id   5db1d6361837795c7e5ff8e4d2039a9b
#
_cell.length_a   1.000
_cell.length_b   1.000
_cell.length_c   1.000
_cell.angle_alpha   90.00
_cell.angle_beta   90.00
_cell.angle_gamma   90.00
#
_symmetry.space_group_name_H-M   'P 1'
#
loop_
_entity.id
_entity.type
_entity.pdbx_description
1 polymer ?
#
loop_
_entity_poly.entity_id
_entity_poly.type
_entity_poly.pdbx_seq_one_letter_code
_entity_poly.pdbx_strand_id
1 'polypeptide(L)'
;PHALIGYAGSTVRAAEMSRETFPDAPLTVLVDYFGLEVPDSIAVCERFLDLAAAGALAIRLDTHGGRFVEGLDPAASYAVLDRHVPNAVRQYRTEHELRWLVGTGVSAAAIFHVRQALDDAGFSAVKIVVSSGFGPAKCKVMASVNAPVDTIGTGSYLPERWEETY
;
A
#
# COMPACT_ATOMS: atom_id res chain seq x y z
N PRO A 1 -9.38 -1.60 10.15
CA PRO A 1 -9.41 -0.15 10.37
C PRO A 1 -8.31 0.26 11.36
N HIS A 2 -7.77 1.49 11.26
CA HIS A 2 -6.75 2.02 12.18
C HIS A 2 -7.16 1.86 13.66
N ALA A 3 -8.43 2.14 13.99
CA ALA A 3 -8.94 2.00 15.37
C ALA A 3 -8.80 0.58 15.93
N LEU A 4 -8.97 -0.45 15.10
CA LEU A 4 -8.78 -1.83 15.53
C LEU A 4 -7.32 -2.13 15.87
N ILE A 5 -6.38 -1.61 15.07
CA ILE A 5 -4.94 -1.82 15.32
C ILE A 5 -4.51 -1.11 16.60
N GLY A 6 -4.97 0.13 16.81
CA GLY A 6 -4.74 0.86 18.05
C GLY A 6 -5.32 0.15 19.28
N TYR A 7 -6.52 -0.43 19.17
CA TYR A 7 -7.13 -1.23 20.23
C TYR A 7 -6.36 -2.54 20.51
N ALA A 8 -5.97 -3.24 19.44
CA ALA A 8 -5.27 -4.52 19.53
C ALA A 8 -3.80 -4.39 20.02
N GLY A 9 -3.20 -3.21 19.86
CA GLY A 9 -1.81 -2.94 20.22
C GLY A 9 -0.77 -3.50 19.26
N SER A 10 -1.17 -4.24 18.22
CA SER A 10 -0.28 -4.68 17.13
C SER A 10 -1.08 -4.98 15.87
N THR A 11 -0.42 -4.85 14.71
CA THR A 11 -0.98 -5.17 13.39
C THR A 11 -1.35 -6.65 13.27
N VAL A 12 -0.48 -7.54 13.74
CA VAL A 12 -0.72 -8.99 13.73
C VAL A 12 -1.92 -9.35 14.60
N ARG A 13 -2.03 -8.80 15.83
CA ARG A 13 -3.17 -9.09 16.70
C ARG A 13 -4.49 -8.57 16.10
N ALA A 14 -4.49 -7.41 15.48
CA ALA A 14 -5.66 -6.90 14.77
C ALA A 14 -6.09 -7.83 13.62
N ALA A 15 -5.13 -8.39 12.89
CA ALA A 15 -5.39 -9.36 11.84
C ALA A 15 -5.98 -10.66 12.39
N GLU A 16 -5.46 -11.17 13.52
CA GLU A 16 -6.03 -12.33 14.23
C GLU A 16 -7.48 -12.10 14.63
N MET A 17 -7.77 -10.98 15.28
CA MET A 17 -9.15 -10.62 15.69
C MET A 17 -10.09 -10.54 14.48
N SER A 18 -9.62 -9.99 13.36
CA SER A 18 -10.40 -9.96 12.12
C SER A 18 -10.69 -11.37 11.59
N ARG A 19 -9.69 -12.25 11.61
CA ARG A 19 -9.83 -13.64 11.16
C ARG A 19 -10.71 -14.47 12.08
N GLU A 20 -10.60 -14.29 13.39
CA GLU A 20 -11.48 -14.91 14.38
C GLU A 20 -12.96 -14.54 14.17
N THR A 21 -13.21 -13.26 13.80
CA THR A 21 -14.56 -12.74 13.59
C THR A 21 -15.14 -13.16 12.23
N PHE A 22 -14.31 -13.21 11.19
CA PHE A 22 -14.70 -13.50 9.80
C PHE A 22 -13.84 -14.63 9.21
N PRO A 23 -14.03 -15.88 9.67
CA PRO A 23 -13.14 -17.00 9.35
C PRO A 23 -13.10 -17.38 7.86
N ASP A 24 -14.17 -17.11 7.12
CA ASP A 24 -14.26 -17.49 5.70
C ASP A 24 -13.98 -16.34 4.72
N ALA A 25 -13.79 -15.13 5.25
CA ALA A 25 -13.54 -13.97 4.40
C ALA A 25 -12.05 -13.84 4.00
N PRO A 26 -11.73 -13.31 2.81
CA PRO A 26 -10.38 -12.87 2.49
C PRO A 26 -9.89 -11.85 3.52
N LEU A 27 -8.62 -11.95 3.91
CA LEU A 27 -8.04 -11.09 4.92
C LEU A 27 -7.29 -9.92 4.28
N THR A 28 -7.72 -8.70 4.56
CA THR A 28 -6.99 -7.47 4.18
C THR A 28 -6.51 -6.75 5.44
N VAL A 29 -5.18 -6.56 5.55
CA VAL A 29 -4.54 -6.01 6.74
C VAL A 29 -3.89 -4.67 6.43
N LEU A 30 -4.28 -3.63 7.18
CA LEU A 30 -3.67 -2.30 7.15
C LEU A 30 -2.35 -2.33 7.91
N VAL A 31 -1.27 -1.74 7.36
CA VAL A 31 0.08 -1.89 7.91
C VAL A 31 0.80 -0.58 8.24
N ASP A 32 0.17 0.56 8.03
CA ASP A 32 0.80 1.87 8.21
C ASP A 32 0.62 2.50 9.60
N TYR A 33 -0.14 1.87 10.50
CA TYR A 33 -0.51 2.46 11.79
C TYR A 33 0.70 2.79 12.67
N PHE A 34 1.68 1.90 12.76
CA PHE A 34 2.90 2.10 13.53
C PHE A 34 4.07 2.66 12.72
N GLY A 35 3.88 2.89 11.40
CA GLY A 35 4.96 3.32 10.51
C GLY A 35 5.99 2.21 10.24
N LEU A 36 5.58 0.96 10.28
CA LEU A 36 6.38 -0.25 10.10
C LEU A 36 5.82 -1.08 8.93
N GLU A 37 5.60 -0.43 7.79
CA GLU A 37 4.86 -1.05 6.68
C GLU A 37 5.48 -2.35 6.20
N VAL A 38 6.80 -2.42 6.06
CA VAL A 38 7.49 -3.63 5.61
C VAL A 38 7.55 -4.71 6.70
N PRO A 39 8.05 -4.44 7.93
CA PRO A 39 8.07 -5.43 9.00
C PRO A 39 6.69 -5.98 9.35
N ASP A 40 5.69 -5.12 9.46
CA ASP A 40 4.32 -5.53 9.77
C ASP A 40 3.71 -6.37 8.65
N SER A 41 4.00 -6.06 7.37
CA SER A 41 3.56 -6.86 6.24
C SER A 41 4.13 -8.27 6.29
N ILE A 42 5.42 -8.40 6.54
CA ILE A 42 6.09 -9.71 6.63
C ILE A 42 5.56 -10.48 7.84
N ALA A 43 5.46 -9.87 9.01
CA ALA A 43 4.96 -10.52 10.22
C ALA A 43 3.51 -11.05 10.06
N VAL A 44 2.65 -10.30 9.36
CA VAL A 44 1.30 -10.75 9.02
C VAL A 44 1.34 -11.94 8.06
N CYS A 45 2.20 -11.90 7.02
CA CYS A 45 2.34 -13.01 6.09
C CYS A 45 2.85 -14.29 6.78
N GLU A 46 3.84 -14.17 7.64
CA GLU A 46 4.35 -15.29 8.46
C GLU A 46 3.31 -15.87 9.41
N ARG A 47 2.43 -15.02 9.97
CA ARG A 47 1.34 -15.46 10.83
C ARG A 47 0.23 -16.19 10.09
N PHE A 48 0.01 -15.88 8.82
CA PHE A 48 -1.08 -16.41 7.98
C PHE A 48 -0.55 -17.06 6.69
N LEU A 49 0.43 -17.97 6.82
CA LEU A 49 1.13 -18.60 5.70
C LEU A 49 0.17 -19.22 4.66
N ASP A 50 -0.86 -19.92 5.12
CA ASP A 50 -1.82 -20.58 4.23
C ASP A 50 -2.60 -19.56 3.38
N LEU A 51 -3.02 -18.44 3.99
CA LEU A 51 -3.71 -17.37 3.27
C LEU A 51 -2.76 -16.63 2.32
N ALA A 52 -1.52 -16.41 2.74
CA ALA A 52 -0.49 -15.79 1.91
C ALA A 52 -0.21 -16.65 0.67
N ALA A 53 0.00 -17.96 0.85
CA ALA A 53 0.26 -18.87 -0.25
C ALA A 53 -0.95 -19.04 -1.20
N ALA A 54 -2.18 -19.00 -0.66
CA ALA A 54 -3.41 -19.10 -1.44
C ALA A 54 -3.81 -17.80 -2.17
N GLY A 55 -3.07 -16.67 -1.99
CA GLY A 55 -3.47 -15.36 -2.51
C GLY A 55 -4.75 -14.80 -1.91
N ALA A 56 -5.13 -15.28 -0.71
CA ALA A 56 -6.29 -14.84 0.05
C ALA A 56 -5.95 -13.79 1.12
N LEU A 57 -4.66 -13.40 1.21
CA LEU A 57 -4.16 -12.33 2.04
C LEU A 57 -3.84 -11.09 1.18
N ALA A 58 -4.21 -9.93 1.67
CA ALA A 58 -3.84 -8.64 1.09
C ALA A 58 -3.24 -7.70 2.15
N ILE A 59 -2.21 -6.99 1.77
CA ILE A 59 -1.62 -5.91 2.56
C ILE A 59 -2.17 -4.58 2.04
N ARG A 60 -2.71 -3.76 2.94
CA ARG A 60 -3.23 -2.43 2.60
C ARG A 60 -2.27 -1.33 3.04
N LEU A 61 -1.78 -0.58 2.07
CA LEU A 61 -1.03 0.65 2.27
C LEU A 61 -2.00 1.84 2.30
N ASP A 62 -1.99 2.59 3.40
CA ASP A 62 -2.80 3.80 3.58
C ASP A 62 -1.95 4.97 4.13
N THR A 63 -0.64 4.87 4.00
CA THR A 63 0.35 5.79 4.54
C THR A 63 0.00 7.23 4.24
N HIS A 64 -0.05 8.05 5.28
CA HIS A 64 -0.39 9.47 5.18
C HIS A 64 0.63 10.24 4.32
N GLY A 65 0.13 11.17 3.51
CA GLY A 65 0.94 11.96 2.57
C GLY A 65 1.99 12.89 3.20
N GLY A 66 2.11 12.93 4.51
CA GLY A 66 3.10 13.71 5.25
C GLY A 66 4.40 12.98 5.57
N ARG A 67 4.50 11.68 5.31
CA ARG A 67 5.71 10.89 5.58
C ARG A 67 5.98 9.88 4.46
N PHE A 68 7.22 9.45 4.35
CA PHE A 68 7.56 8.30 3.51
C PHE A 68 7.10 6.99 4.17
N VAL A 69 6.89 5.95 3.33
CA VAL A 69 6.79 4.57 3.81
C VAL A 69 8.12 4.18 4.45
N GLU A 70 8.06 3.35 5.45
CA GLU A 70 9.23 2.87 6.19
C GLU A 70 10.31 2.33 5.23
N GLY A 71 11.58 2.67 5.52
CA GLY A 71 12.73 2.34 4.68
C GLY A 71 12.93 3.25 3.47
N LEU A 72 12.04 4.21 3.20
CA LEU A 72 12.18 5.17 2.11
C LEU A 72 12.50 6.59 2.60
N ASP A 73 13.26 7.27 1.79
CA ASP A 73 13.51 8.70 1.75
C ASP A 73 13.51 9.17 0.29
N PRO A 74 13.77 10.45 -0.04
CA PRO A 74 13.83 10.91 -1.42
C PRO A 74 14.81 10.09 -2.28
N ALA A 75 16.02 9.83 -1.80
CA ALA A 75 17.07 9.14 -2.57
C ALA A 75 16.70 7.66 -2.80
N ALA A 76 16.24 6.97 -1.76
CA ALA A 76 15.78 5.58 -1.84
C ALA A 76 14.57 5.44 -2.76
N SER A 77 13.62 6.39 -2.72
CA SER A 77 12.44 6.38 -3.59
C SER A 77 12.81 6.49 -5.07
N TYR A 78 13.75 7.37 -5.41
CA TYR A 78 14.27 7.46 -6.79
C TYR A 78 14.99 6.17 -7.21
N ALA A 79 15.82 5.60 -6.33
CA ALA A 79 16.55 4.36 -6.61
C ALA A 79 15.62 3.17 -6.81
N VAL A 80 14.56 3.03 -6.00
CA VAL A 80 13.54 2.00 -6.15
C VAL A 80 12.82 2.16 -7.48
N LEU A 81 12.33 3.37 -7.79
CA LEU A 81 11.60 3.57 -9.04
C LEU A 81 12.46 3.36 -10.27
N ASP A 82 13.72 3.85 -10.29
CA ASP A 82 14.62 3.68 -11.45
C ASP A 82 14.98 2.20 -11.67
N ARG A 83 15.05 1.40 -10.61
CA ARG A 83 15.26 -0.06 -10.69
C ARG A 83 14.11 -0.79 -11.38
N HIS A 84 12.87 -0.45 -11.03
CA HIS A 84 11.68 -1.14 -11.52
C HIS A 84 11.16 -0.54 -12.84
N VAL A 85 11.26 0.77 -12.99
CA VAL A 85 10.76 1.50 -14.16
C VAL A 85 11.82 2.54 -14.60
N PRO A 86 12.89 2.11 -15.27
CA PRO A 86 13.93 3.01 -15.73
C PRO A 86 13.36 4.17 -16.56
N ASN A 87 13.83 5.38 -16.31
CA ASN A 87 13.41 6.62 -16.96
C ASN A 87 11.99 7.11 -16.66
N ALA A 88 11.24 6.50 -15.74
CA ALA A 88 9.89 6.96 -15.37
C ALA A 88 9.86 8.43 -14.93
N VAL A 89 10.92 8.90 -14.28
CA VAL A 89 11.06 10.28 -13.79
C VAL A 89 11.65 11.23 -14.86
N ARG A 90 12.35 10.71 -15.87
CA ARG A 90 12.98 11.51 -16.95
C ARG A 90 11.99 11.98 -18.02
N GLN A 91 10.78 11.43 -18.04
CA GLN A 91 9.68 11.94 -18.87
C GLN A 91 9.21 13.27 -18.29
N TYR A 92 8.65 14.15 -19.15
CA TYR A 92 8.05 15.39 -18.68
C TYR A 92 6.92 15.07 -17.70
N ARG A 93 7.20 15.30 -16.40
CA ARG A 93 6.26 15.07 -15.29
C ARG A 93 5.97 16.38 -14.60
N THR A 94 4.72 16.56 -14.21
CA THR A 94 4.35 17.65 -13.31
C THR A 94 4.86 17.38 -11.91
N GLU A 95 4.95 18.40 -11.07
CA GLU A 95 5.33 18.28 -9.66
C GLU A 95 4.40 17.30 -8.90
N HIS A 96 3.10 17.33 -9.20
CA HIS A 96 2.14 16.39 -8.62
C HIS A 96 2.41 14.93 -9.03
N GLU A 97 2.73 14.69 -10.29
CA GLU A 97 3.09 13.35 -10.77
C GLU A 97 4.38 12.85 -10.12
N LEU A 98 5.40 13.71 -9.97
CA LEU A 98 6.63 13.36 -9.27
C LEU A 98 6.36 12.98 -7.81
N ARG A 99 5.47 13.72 -7.13
CA ARG A 99 5.06 13.37 -5.77
C ARG A 99 4.40 12.00 -5.70
N TRP A 100 3.57 11.63 -6.67
CA TRP A 100 2.94 10.31 -6.71
C TRP A 100 3.89 9.19 -7.15
N LEU A 101 4.97 9.53 -7.86
CA LEU A 101 5.98 8.55 -8.27
C LEU A 101 6.98 8.25 -7.14
N VAL A 102 7.56 9.29 -6.53
CA VAL A 102 8.70 9.17 -5.60
C VAL A 102 8.53 9.94 -4.29
N GLY A 103 7.38 10.57 -4.05
CA GLY A 103 7.14 11.39 -2.87
C GLY A 103 6.63 10.61 -1.67
N THR A 104 6.17 11.38 -0.68
CA THR A 104 5.57 10.87 0.56
C THR A 104 4.21 10.22 0.35
N GLY A 105 3.76 9.44 1.34
CA GLY A 105 2.52 8.67 1.29
C GLY A 105 2.65 7.43 0.42
N VAL A 106 1.52 6.96 -0.12
CA VAL A 106 1.48 5.81 -1.02
C VAL A 106 1.85 6.25 -2.43
N SER A 107 3.16 6.30 -2.71
CA SER A 107 3.75 6.58 -4.03
C SER A 107 4.02 5.27 -4.80
N ALA A 108 4.35 5.37 -6.09
CA ALA A 108 4.76 4.21 -6.88
C ALA A 108 6.01 3.55 -6.29
N ALA A 109 7.01 4.35 -5.89
CA ALA A 109 8.20 3.84 -5.21
C ALA A 109 7.85 3.07 -3.94
N ALA A 110 6.91 3.57 -3.13
CA ALA A 110 6.44 2.89 -1.92
C ALA A 110 5.79 1.53 -2.24
N ILE A 111 4.98 1.46 -3.30
CA ILE A 111 4.32 0.22 -3.72
C ILE A 111 5.36 -0.80 -4.21
N PHE A 112 6.30 -0.39 -5.06
CA PHE A 112 7.39 -1.28 -5.52
C PHE A 112 8.27 -1.73 -4.37
N HIS A 113 8.58 -0.86 -3.41
CA HIS A 113 9.37 -1.19 -2.23
C HIS A 113 8.73 -2.30 -1.39
N VAL A 114 7.44 -2.16 -1.06
CA VAL A 114 6.71 -3.18 -0.29
C VAL A 114 6.55 -4.47 -1.11
N ARG A 115 6.27 -4.37 -2.42
CA ARG A 115 6.18 -5.56 -3.28
C ARG A 115 7.50 -6.31 -3.31
N GLN A 116 8.61 -5.62 -3.50
CA GLN A 116 9.94 -6.24 -3.49
C GLN A 116 10.23 -6.95 -2.16
N ALA A 117 9.94 -6.29 -1.04
CA ALA A 117 10.15 -6.89 0.28
C ALA A 117 9.30 -8.17 0.50
N LEU A 118 8.05 -8.16 0.04
CA LEU A 118 7.19 -9.34 0.08
C LEU A 118 7.72 -10.46 -0.82
N ASP A 119 8.19 -10.13 -2.03
CA ASP A 119 8.75 -11.11 -2.97
C ASP A 119 10.05 -11.73 -2.44
N ASP A 120 10.94 -10.91 -1.88
CA ASP A 120 12.21 -11.35 -1.29
C ASP A 120 11.98 -12.25 -0.07
N ALA A 121 10.88 -12.05 0.67
CA ALA A 121 10.46 -12.91 1.77
C ALA A 121 9.65 -14.15 1.33
N GLY A 122 9.43 -14.34 0.01
CA GLY A 122 8.72 -15.50 -0.52
C GLY A 122 7.20 -15.37 -0.59
N PHE A 123 6.64 -14.15 -0.42
CA PHE A 123 5.20 -13.89 -0.37
C PHE A 123 4.66 -13.25 -1.66
N SER A 124 5.09 -13.73 -2.83
CA SER A 124 4.72 -13.17 -4.14
C SER A 124 3.23 -13.27 -4.46
N ALA A 125 2.49 -14.21 -3.85
CA ALA A 125 1.04 -14.35 -4.05
C ALA A 125 0.20 -13.37 -3.21
N VAL A 126 0.81 -12.67 -2.25
CA VAL A 126 0.12 -11.70 -1.40
C VAL A 126 -0.25 -10.46 -2.21
N LYS A 127 -1.50 -10.04 -2.12
CA LYS A 127 -2.04 -8.88 -2.86
C LYS A 127 -1.68 -7.57 -2.18
N ILE A 128 -1.58 -6.51 -2.99
CA ILE A 128 -1.40 -5.14 -2.50
C ILE A 128 -2.66 -4.32 -2.77
N VAL A 129 -3.26 -3.85 -1.69
CA VAL A 129 -4.34 -2.86 -1.71
C VAL A 129 -3.75 -1.49 -1.38
N VAL A 130 -4.12 -0.47 -2.11
CA VAL A 130 -3.67 0.90 -1.86
C VAL A 130 -4.83 1.84 -1.61
N SER A 131 -4.63 2.81 -0.74
CA SER A 131 -5.57 3.90 -0.45
C SER A 131 -4.79 5.17 -0.08
N SER A 132 -5.42 6.17 0.49
CA SER A 132 -4.82 7.48 0.76
C SER A 132 -4.74 8.39 -0.47
N GLY A 133 -5.83 9.10 -0.74
CA GLY A 133 -5.90 10.14 -1.75
C GLY A 133 -5.80 9.65 -3.21
N PHE A 134 -6.35 8.48 -3.50
CA PHE A 134 -6.43 7.98 -4.87
C PHE A 134 -7.64 8.57 -5.60
N GLY A 135 -7.36 9.44 -6.57
CA GLY A 135 -8.30 9.92 -7.58
C GLY A 135 -7.82 9.52 -8.98
N PRO A 136 -8.55 9.89 -10.04
CA PRO A 136 -8.26 9.46 -11.42
C PRO A 136 -6.85 9.81 -11.89
N ALA A 137 -6.34 10.98 -11.52
CA ALA A 137 -5.01 11.43 -11.93
C ALA A 137 -3.91 10.57 -11.30
N LYS A 138 -4.01 10.28 -10.00
CA LYS A 138 -3.05 9.39 -9.30
C LYS A 138 -3.12 7.97 -9.86
N CYS A 139 -4.33 7.45 -10.14
CA CYS A 139 -4.49 6.13 -10.77
C CYS A 139 -3.81 6.06 -12.15
N LYS A 140 -3.94 7.11 -12.98
CA LYS A 140 -3.25 7.18 -14.28
C LYS A 140 -1.73 7.14 -14.14
N VAL A 141 -1.18 7.82 -13.14
CA VAL A 141 0.26 7.78 -12.86
C VAL A 141 0.71 6.38 -12.44
N MET A 142 -0.02 5.72 -11.54
CA MET A 142 0.27 4.33 -11.15
C MET A 142 0.22 3.39 -12.36
N ALA A 143 -0.80 3.51 -13.20
CA ALA A 143 -0.92 2.72 -14.43
C ALA A 143 0.22 2.99 -15.41
N SER A 144 0.69 4.25 -15.53
CA SER A 144 1.78 4.61 -16.46
C SER A 144 3.13 3.96 -16.13
N VAL A 145 3.29 3.49 -14.91
CA VAL A 145 4.49 2.80 -14.42
C VAL A 145 4.22 1.33 -14.07
N ASN A 146 3.05 0.81 -14.39
CA ASN A 146 2.64 -0.55 -14.04
C ASN A 146 2.89 -0.87 -12.56
N ALA A 147 2.55 0.06 -11.65
CA ALA A 147 2.69 -0.17 -10.22
C ALA A 147 1.95 -1.46 -9.81
N PRO A 148 2.56 -2.36 -9.02
CA PRO A 148 1.98 -3.66 -8.67
C PRO A 148 0.86 -3.51 -7.62
N VAL A 149 -0.33 -3.11 -8.10
CA VAL A 149 -1.52 -2.86 -7.29
C VAL A 149 -2.65 -3.78 -7.73
N ASP A 150 -3.22 -4.51 -6.80
CA ASP A 150 -4.38 -5.39 -7.07
C ASP A 150 -5.71 -4.66 -6.86
N THR A 151 -5.78 -3.74 -5.89
CA THR A 151 -7.01 -3.02 -5.56
C THR A 151 -6.72 -1.59 -5.09
N ILE A 152 -7.58 -0.67 -5.46
CA ILE A 152 -7.48 0.75 -5.08
C ILE A 152 -8.73 1.16 -4.30
N GLY A 153 -8.52 1.72 -3.10
CA GLY A 153 -9.55 2.39 -2.31
C GLY A 153 -9.65 3.87 -2.67
N THR A 154 -10.80 4.30 -3.18
CA THR A 154 -11.04 5.67 -3.68
C THR A 154 -12.05 6.46 -2.83
N GLY A 155 -12.25 6.08 -1.57
CA GLY A 155 -13.30 6.65 -0.72
C GLY A 155 -13.31 8.17 -0.59
N SER A 156 -12.14 8.82 -0.64
CA SER A 156 -12.04 10.28 -0.61
C SER A 156 -12.45 10.97 -1.91
N TYR A 157 -12.43 10.25 -3.04
CA TYR A 157 -12.78 10.83 -4.35
C TYR A 157 -14.29 10.94 -4.57
N LEU A 158 -15.06 9.99 -4.08
CA LEU A 158 -16.51 9.98 -4.29
C LEU A 158 -17.20 11.22 -3.68
N PRO A 159 -16.91 11.62 -2.42
CA PRO A 159 -17.46 12.85 -1.84
C PRO A 159 -17.08 14.12 -2.60
N GLU A 160 -15.88 14.18 -3.19
CA GLU A 160 -15.43 15.34 -3.96
C GLU A 160 -16.24 15.55 -5.26
N ARG A 161 -16.87 14.49 -5.76
CA ARG A 161 -17.65 14.51 -6.99
C ARG A 161 -19.16 14.50 -6.78
N TRP A 162 -19.62 14.25 -5.58
CA TRP A 162 -21.02 14.35 -5.24
C TRP A 162 -21.40 15.82 -4.99
N GLU A 163 -21.94 16.45 -6.01
CA GLU A 163 -22.48 17.81 -5.93
C GLU A 163 -23.87 17.86 -5.27
N GLU A 164 -24.52 16.71 -5.11
CA GLU A 164 -25.83 16.57 -4.48
C GLU A 164 -25.68 15.84 -3.14
N THR A 165 -25.43 16.61 -2.10
CA THR A 165 -25.76 16.21 -0.74
C THR A 165 -27.14 16.73 -0.41
N TYR A 166 -28.02 15.85 0.02
CA TYR A 166 -29.36 16.16 0.50
C TYR A 166 -29.38 17.27 1.54
#